data_6f414a7ad45a0e6c3c4ad04c7965e415
#
_entry.id   6f414a7ad45a0e6c3c4ad04c7965e415
#
_cell.length_a   1.000
_cell.length_b   1.000
_cell.length_c   1.000
_cell.angle_alpha   90.00
_cell.angle_beta   90.00
_cell.angle_gamma   90.00
#
_symmetry.space_group_name_H-M   'P 1'
#
loop_
_entity.id
_entity.type
_entity.pdbx_description
1 polymer ?
#
loop_
_entity_poly.entity_id
_entity_poly.type
_entity_poly.pdbx_seq_one_letter_code
_entity_poly.pdbx_strand_id
1 'polypeptide(L)'
;MSLFTNAQKFAIHDTSFTNVAGDLNYNFHLRHGEEEQEDTPGRGLDILYQNVVAGASHDAEQRFPPPNCYPGTRTQILKILKKWITNDHKSTSIYWIYGAAGVGKSAVAQTISETFVQRIVNGIPEGRLAASFFFSRADLTRNNLSLFFTTIAHQLATSPLLGPLLGRYIDIAIRRKRNIVHAALEQQFQELIVNPCAELPPDNWKNLPRLIIIDGLDECVDIASQERLLSIIRQSKTNTDPPFPFDFLMCSRPEPRIRNAFSHPDFHSILDCNDLGESFESGRDIASYLRKEFGRIRQGHGRTMAHVGPDWPGDGIIQQLVQRACGQFIYAATVLKYVGDYHGLPTEQLEIILKITVPDDFDSPYPDLDLLYMQILSMCKDKEILLDVMAHLLKPGPGILFDARHEAMTAFCIEGLFFLPKGKAQTLFFGLHSVLVIPPRVFCGLSH
;
A
#
# COMPACT_ATOMS: atom_id res chain seq x y z
N MET A 1 -2.10 43.49 -32.38
CA MET A 1 -1.45 43.11 -31.11
C MET A 1 -0.70 41.80 -31.33
N SER A 2 0.57 41.75 -31.01
CA SER A 2 1.32 40.48 -31.05
C SER A 2 0.96 39.66 -29.82
N LEU A 3 0.44 38.45 -30.02
CA LEU A 3 0.06 37.55 -28.94
C LEU A 3 1.24 37.04 -28.10
N PHE A 4 2.49 37.21 -28.57
CA PHE A 4 3.68 36.60 -27.99
C PHE A 4 4.84 37.58 -27.83
N THR A 5 4.54 38.84 -27.55
CA THR A 5 5.58 39.87 -27.30
C THR A 5 6.39 39.47 -26.03
N ASN A 6 7.72 39.27 -26.18
CA ASN A 6 8.65 38.83 -25.14
C ASN A 6 8.63 37.36 -24.72
N ALA A 7 7.97 36.49 -25.47
CA ALA A 7 8.03 35.06 -25.18
C ALA A 7 9.38 34.45 -25.63
N GLN A 8 10.10 33.77 -24.73
CA GLN A 8 11.31 33.02 -25.03
C GLN A 8 11.09 31.55 -24.82
N LYS A 9 11.35 30.73 -25.87
CA LYS A 9 11.36 29.26 -25.86
C LYS A 9 10.08 28.63 -25.29
N PHE A 10 9.02 28.58 -26.09
CA PHE A 10 7.86 27.73 -25.80
C PHE A 10 7.51 26.89 -27.03
N ALA A 11 6.93 25.73 -26.79
CA ALA A 11 6.42 24.87 -27.86
C ALA A 11 4.90 24.77 -27.73
N ILE A 12 4.22 24.81 -28.88
CA ILE A 12 2.76 24.71 -29.00
C ILE A 12 2.50 23.48 -29.86
N HIS A 13 1.77 22.52 -29.32
CA HIS A 13 1.37 21.30 -30.00
C HIS A 13 -0.17 21.28 -30.15
N ASP A 14 -0.66 20.85 -31.29
CA ASP A 14 -2.08 20.61 -31.62
C ASP A 14 -3.04 21.78 -31.30
N THR A 15 -2.61 23.00 -31.55
CA THR A 15 -3.39 24.20 -31.28
C THR A 15 -3.49 25.05 -32.53
N SER A 16 -4.69 25.53 -32.85
CA SER A 16 -4.91 26.52 -33.92
C SER A 16 -5.04 27.93 -33.34
N PHE A 17 -4.36 28.92 -33.95
CA PHE A 17 -4.46 30.34 -33.59
C PHE A 17 -5.16 31.10 -34.67
N THR A 18 -6.17 31.88 -34.32
CA THR A 18 -6.85 32.80 -35.22
C THR A 18 -6.60 34.22 -34.75
N ASN A 19 -5.96 35.03 -35.60
CA ASN A 19 -5.77 36.45 -35.35
C ASN A 19 -6.83 37.24 -36.19
N VAL A 20 -7.72 37.92 -35.48
CA VAL A 20 -8.81 38.68 -36.10
C VAL A 20 -8.68 40.16 -35.76
N ALA A 21 -8.62 41.00 -36.74
CA ALA A 21 -8.58 42.48 -36.65
C ALA A 21 -10.01 43.05 -36.64
N GLY A 22 -10.85 42.67 -35.67
CA GLY A 22 -12.25 43.11 -35.58
C GLY A 22 -13.05 42.25 -34.61
N ASP A 23 -14.36 42.43 -34.57
CA ASP A 23 -15.25 41.65 -33.69
C ASP A 23 -15.35 40.22 -34.19
N LEU A 24 -14.99 39.26 -33.30
CA LEU A 24 -15.08 37.85 -33.56
C LEU A 24 -16.42 37.33 -33.03
N ASN A 25 -17.36 37.03 -33.89
CA ASN A 25 -18.60 36.35 -33.55
C ASN A 25 -18.41 34.83 -33.64
N TYR A 26 -18.31 34.16 -32.51
CA TYR A 26 -18.37 32.71 -32.47
C TYR A 26 -19.82 32.24 -32.55
N ASN A 27 -20.23 31.73 -33.69
CA ASN A 27 -21.43 30.91 -33.77
C ASN A 27 -21.07 29.48 -33.39
N PHE A 28 -21.37 29.10 -32.15
CA PHE A 28 -21.33 27.70 -31.76
C PHE A 28 -22.48 26.96 -32.45
N HIS A 29 -22.20 26.36 -33.60
CA HIS A 29 -23.08 25.30 -34.08
C HIS A 29 -22.85 24.09 -33.20
N LEU A 30 -23.72 23.91 -32.21
CA LEU A 30 -23.89 22.60 -31.54
C LEU A 30 -24.28 21.62 -32.67
N ARG A 31 -23.34 20.83 -33.12
CA ARG A 31 -23.65 19.66 -33.94
C ARG A 31 -24.50 18.72 -33.08
N HIS A 32 -25.78 18.71 -33.33
CA HIS A 32 -26.69 17.66 -32.84
C HIS A 32 -26.35 16.33 -33.54
N GLY A 33 -25.18 15.79 -33.25
CA GLY A 33 -24.69 14.54 -33.83
C GLY A 33 -23.90 13.68 -32.84
N GLU A 34 -23.75 14.13 -31.58
CA GLU A 34 -23.01 13.39 -30.55
C GLU A 34 -23.92 12.63 -29.57
N GLU A 35 -25.24 12.72 -29.67
CA GLU A 35 -26.17 12.05 -28.78
C GLU A 35 -26.20 10.51 -28.96
N GLU A 36 -25.80 9.96 -30.08
CA GLU A 36 -25.77 8.52 -30.32
C GLU A 36 -24.51 7.81 -29.78
N GLN A 37 -23.44 8.55 -29.41
CA GLN A 37 -22.22 7.95 -28.82
C GLN A 37 -22.28 7.83 -27.30
N GLU A 38 -23.27 8.42 -26.63
CA GLU A 38 -23.34 8.43 -25.15
C GLU A 38 -23.79 7.11 -24.52
N ASP A 39 -24.46 6.26 -25.29
CA ASP A 39 -25.10 5.04 -24.76
C ASP A 39 -24.37 3.73 -25.10
N THR A 40 -23.09 3.80 -25.48
CA THR A 40 -22.30 2.60 -25.77
C THR A 40 -21.98 1.86 -24.46
N PRO A 41 -22.40 0.59 -24.29
CA PRO A 41 -22.06 -0.24 -23.14
C PRO A 41 -20.54 -0.35 -22.97
N GLY A 42 -20.06 -0.22 -21.70
CA GLY A 42 -18.63 -0.28 -21.37
C GLY A 42 -17.91 1.07 -21.32
N ARG A 43 -18.43 2.14 -21.94
CA ARG A 43 -17.78 3.46 -21.93
C ARG A 43 -17.64 4.06 -20.52
N GLY A 44 -18.58 3.77 -19.62
CA GLY A 44 -18.48 4.16 -18.22
C GLY A 44 -17.31 3.47 -17.51
N LEU A 45 -17.06 2.21 -17.84
CA LEU A 45 -15.93 1.46 -17.27
C LEU A 45 -14.58 1.97 -17.82
N ASP A 46 -14.53 2.46 -19.07
CA ASP A 46 -13.33 3.09 -19.61
C ASP A 46 -12.99 4.40 -18.86
N ILE A 47 -14.01 5.22 -18.58
CA ILE A 47 -13.86 6.42 -17.74
C ILE A 47 -13.39 6.03 -16.34
N LEU A 48 -13.96 4.98 -15.75
CA LEU A 48 -13.58 4.49 -14.44
C LEU A 48 -12.13 4.05 -14.41
N TYR A 49 -11.68 3.28 -15.41
CA TYR A 49 -10.30 2.80 -15.53
C TYR A 49 -9.26 3.93 -15.54
N GLN A 50 -9.59 5.08 -16.15
CA GLN A 50 -8.73 6.26 -16.14
C GLN A 50 -8.65 6.95 -14.77
N ASN A 51 -9.54 6.61 -13.85
CA ASN A 51 -9.66 7.22 -12.52
C ASN A 51 -9.48 6.20 -11.40
N VAL A 52 -8.50 5.31 -11.52
CA VAL A 52 -8.15 4.30 -10.51
C VAL A 52 -6.68 4.40 -10.12
N VAL A 53 -6.38 3.86 -8.95
CA VAL A 53 -5.02 3.68 -8.45
C VAL A 53 -4.63 2.21 -8.62
N ALA A 54 -4.07 1.86 -9.76
CA ALA A 54 -3.69 0.48 -10.08
C ALA A 54 -2.71 -0.12 -9.05
N GLY A 55 -1.79 0.71 -8.52
CA GLY A 55 -0.83 0.31 -7.49
C GLY A 55 -1.41 -0.01 -6.12
N ALA A 56 -2.71 0.26 -5.88
CA ALA A 56 -3.33 0.06 -4.58
C ALA A 56 -3.89 -1.36 -4.36
N SER A 57 -4.02 -2.18 -5.40
CA SER A 57 -4.52 -3.55 -5.25
C SER A 57 -3.47 -4.50 -4.65
N HIS A 58 -3.92 -5.62 -4.08
CA HIS A 58 -3.02 -6.59 -3.42
C HIS A 58 -2.02 -7.26 -4.37
N ASP A 59 -2.34 -7.35 -5.66
CA ASP A 59 -1.57 -8.00 -6.72
C ASP A 59 -0.81 -7.01 -7.61
N ALA A 60 -0.77 -5.73 -7.24
CA ALA A 60 -0.09 -4.69 -8.02
C ALA A 60 1.43 -4.91 -8.07
N GLU A 61 2.03 -4.82 -9.26
CA GLU A 61 3.48 -4.92 -9.49
C GLU A 61 4.28 -3.90 -8.67
N GLN A 62 3.73 -2.70 -8.48
CA GLN A 62 4.34 -1.65 -7.63
C GLN A 62 4.56 -2.07 -6.17
N ARG A 63 3.91 -3.15 -5.72
CA ARG A 63 4.02 -3.72 -4.38
C ARG A 63 4.90 -4.97 -4.34
N PHE A 64 5.50 -5.35 -5.48
CA PHE A 64 6.34 -6.55 -5.55
C PHE A 64 7.76 -6.30 -5.00
N PRO A 65 8.33 -7.21 -4.17
CA PRO A 65 7.67 -8.37 -3.58
C PRO A 65 6.71 -7.94 -2.46
N PRO A 66 5.45 -8.43 -2.46
CA PRO A 66 4.47 -8.04 -1.45
C PRO A 66 4.87 -8.58 -0.06
N PRO A 67 4.61 -7.82 1.02
CA PRO A 67 4.90 -8.29 2.36
C PRO A 67 3.95 -9.41 2.74
N ASN A 68 4.43 -10.62 2.95
CA ASN A 68 3.65 -11.77 3.41
C ASN A 68 4.06 -12.21 4.81
N CYS A 69 3.13 -12.85 5.53
CA CYS A 69 3.47 -13.53 6.77
C CYS A 69 4.47 -14.65 6.49
N TYR A 70 5.56 -14.66 7.25
CA TYR A 70 6.53 -15.74 7.11
C TYR A 70 5.89 -17.11 7.45
N PRO A 71 6.19 -18.19 6.69
CA PRO A 71 5.55 -19.48 6.87
C PRO A 71 5.66 -20.01 8.30
N GLY A 72 4.50 -20.24 8.95
CA GLY A 72 4.38 -20.70 10.31
C GLY A 72 4.34 -19.59 11.37
N THR A 73 4.27 -18.33 10.95
CA THR A 73 4.05 -17.18 11.86
C THR A 73 2.63 -16.65 11.74
N ARG A 74 2.19 -15.87 12.75
CA ARG A 74 0.85 -15.24 12.80
C ARG A 74 -0.31 -16.23 12.65
N THR A 75 -0.09 -17.49 13.04
CA THR A 75 -1.02 -18.58 12.75
C THR A 75 -2.37 -18.42 13.46
N GLN A 76 -2.40 -17.88 14.68
CA GLN A 76 -3.67 -17.69 15.42
C GLN A 76 -4.49 -16.56 14.81
N ILE A 77 -3.90 -15.38 14.57
CA ILE A 77 -4.65 -14.29 13.98
C ILE A 77 -5.15 -14.65 12.59
N LEU A 78 -4.34 -15.32 11.76
CA LEU A 78 -4.79 -15.80 10.46
C LEU A 78 -5.95 -16.81 10.58
N LYS A 79 -5.94 -17.68 11.59
CA LYS A 79 -7.04 -18.60 11.86
C LYS A 79 -8.30 -17.88 12.32
N ILE A 80 -8.17 -16.89 13.20
CA ILE A 80 -9.30 -16.05 13.65
C ILE A 80 -9.93 -15.32 12.46
N LEU A 81 -9.12 -14.66 11.63
CA LEU A 81 -9.60 -13.94 10.46
C LEU A 81 -10.26 -14.87 9.44
N LYS A 82 -9.65 -16.03 9.15
CA LYS A 82 -10.26 -17.03 8.27
C LYS A 82 -11.64 -17.45 8.77
N LYS A 83 -11.76 -17.75 10.06
CA LYS A 83 -13.05 -18.09 10.69
C LYS A 83 -14.04 -16.93 10.58
N TRP A 84 -13.61 -15.69 10.86
CA TRP A 84 -14.48 -14.50 10.76
C TRP A 84 -14.95 -14.27 9.32
N ILE A 85 -14.07 -14.36 8.32
CA ILE A 85 -14.39 -14.16 6.89
C ILE A 85 -15.36 -15.23 6.37
N THR A 86 -15.20 -16.49 6.81
CA THR A 86 -16.02 -17.60 6.32
C THR A 86 -17.31 -17.82 7.10
N ASN A 87 -17.52 -17.11 8.22
CA ASN A 87 -18.74 -17.21 9.00
C ASN A 87 -19.82 -16.29 8.43
N ASP A 88 -20.79 -16.84 7.75
CA ASP A 88 -21.92 -16.10 7.17
C ASP A 88 -22.94 -15.63 8.24
N HIS A 89 -22.84 -16.13 9.49
CA HIS A 89 -23.74 -15.79 10.61
C HIS A 89 -23.06 -14.91 11.68
N LYS A 90 -21.93 -14.26 11.34
CA LYS A 90 -21.26 -13.34 12.28
C LYS A 90 -22.10 -12.09 12.53
N SER A 91 -22.01 -11.55 13.73
CA SER A 91 -22.67 -10.29 14.12
C SER A 91 -21.91 -9.06 13.64
N THR A 92 -20.58 -9.19 13.49
CA THR A 92 -19.71 -8.08 13.12
C THR A 92 -19.40 -8.09 11.62
N SER A 93 -19.33 -6.92 11.03
CA SER A 93 -19.03 -6.72 9.61
C SER A 93 -17.75 -5.94 9.33
N ILE A 94 -17.09 -5.50 10.38
CA ILE A 94 -15.81 -4.80 10.33
C ILE A 94 -14.84 -5.50 11.28
N TYR A 95 -13.62 -5.74 10.81
CA TYR A 95 -12.53 -6.24 11.64
C TYR A 95 -11.36 -5.26 11.58
N TRP A 96 -10.95 -4.70 12.72
CA TRP A 96 -9.83 -3.77 12.78
C TRP A 96 -8.61 -4.42 13.41
N ILE A 97 -7.55 -4.58 12.61
CA ILE A 97 -6.22 -5.00 13.06
C ILE A 97 -5.38 -3.76 13.28
N TYR A 98 -4.93 -3.56 14.50
CA TYR A 98 -4.08 -2.41 14.81
C TYR A 98 -2.78 -2.83 15.50
N GLY A 99 -1.87 -1.88 15.64
CA GLY A 99 -0.58 -2.05 16.30
C GLY A 99 0.47 -1.10 15.73
N ALA A 100 1.62 -1.07 16.38
CA ALA A 100 2.74 -0.20 16.02
C ALA A 100 3.26 -0.41 14.58
N ALA A 101 4.15 0.46 14.14
CA ALA A 101 4.89 0.26 12.90
C ALA A 101 5.70 -1.05 12.97
N GLY A 102 5.83 -1.75 11.84
CA GLY A 102 6.70 -2.92 11.74
C GLY A 102 6.22 -4.21 12.45
N VAL A 103 5.02 -4.22 13.06
CA VAL A 103 4.47 -5.45 13.68
C VAL A 103 3.90 -6.45 12.66
N GLY A 104 3.79 -6.09 11.38
CA GLY A 104 3.38 -7.00 10.32
C GLY A 104 1.89 -6.92 9.92
N LYS A 105 1.19 -5.80 10.16
CA LYS A 105 -0.21 -5.59 9.74
C LYS A 105 -0.41 -5.82 8.25
N SER A 106 0.39 -5.17 7.41
CA SER A 106 0.32 -5.30 5.95
C SER A 106 0.64 -6.72 5.47
N ALA A 107 1.51 -7.44 6.19
CA ALA A 107 1.78 -8.85 5.89
C ALA A 107 0.55 -9.74 6.16
N VAL A 108 -0.19 -9.47 7.24
CA VAL A 108 -1.46 -10.16 7.53
C VAL A 108 -2.49 -9.81 6.46
N ALA A 109 -2.68 -8.53 6.13
CA ALA A 109 -3.60 -8.08 5.08
C ALA A 109 -3.31 -8.73 3.73
N GLN A 110 -2.03 -8.77 3.33
CA GLN A 110 -1.59 -9.41 2.09
C GLN A 110 -1.85 -10.92 2.09
N THR A 111 -1.46 -11.62 3.16
CA THR A 111 -1.66 -13.07 3.28
C THR A 111 -3.15 -13.44 3.23
N ILE A 112 -4.03 -12.63 3.83
CA ILE A 112 -5.49 -12.81 3.75
C ILE A 112 -5.98 -12.52 2.33
N SER A 113 -5.49 -11.46 1.68
CA SER A 113 -5.85 -11.16 0.28
C SER A 113 -5.54 -12.35 -0.63
N GLU A 114 -4.33 -12.88 -0.58
CA GLU A 114 -3.91 -14.03 -1.39
C GLU A 114 -4.64 -15.33 -1.03
N THR A 115 -5.02 -15.49 0.24
CA THR A 115 -5.80 -16.66 0.68
C THR A 115 -7.21 -16.66 0.10
N PHE A 116 -7.83 -15.48 -0.01
CA PHE A 116 -9.23 -15.31 -0.40
C PHE A 116 -9.44 -14.68 -1.78
N VAL A 117 -8.37 -14.52 -2.57
CA VAL A 117 -8.47 -14.04 -3.95
C VAL A 117 -9.45 -14.92 -4.75
N GLN A 118 -10.21 -14.28 -5.62
CA GLN A 118 -11.17 -14.97 -6.48
C GLN A 118 -10.45 -15.85 -7.51
N ARG A 119 -10.89 -17.10 -7.62
CA ARG A 119 -10.36 -18.08 -8.58
C ARG A 119 -11.44 -19.07 -8.96
N ILE A 120 -11.27 -19.68 -10.10
CA ILE A 120 -12.12 -20.79 -10.54
C ILE A 120 -11.32 -22.08 -10.35
N VAL A 121 -11.80 -22.96 -9.47
CA VAL A 121 -11.19 -24.26 -9.18
C VAL A 121 -12.15 -25.36 -9.65
N ASN A 122 -11.71 -26.16 -10.61
CA ASN A 122 -12.56 -27.23 -11.21
C ASN A 122 -13.91 -26.71 -11.72
N GLY A 123 -13.95 -25.49 -12.27
CA GLY A 123 -15.18 -24.86 -12.76
C GLY A 123 -16.07 -24.26 -11.66
N ILE A 124 -15.67 -24.33 -10.38
CA ILE A 124 -16.39 -23.76 -9.24
C ILE A 124 -15.71 -22.45 -8.84
N PRO A 125 -16.45 -21.35 -8.75
CA PRO A 125 -15.92 -20.11 -8.28
C PRO A 125 -15.65 -20.17 -6.76
N GLU A 126 -14.40 -19.82 -6.37
CA GLU A 126 -13.95 -19.73 -4.99
C GLU A 126 -13.37 -18.36 -4.71
N GLY A 127 -13.36 -17.98 -3.43
CA GLY A 127 -12.77 -16.76 -2.94
C GLY A 127 -13.79 -15.80 -2.34
N ARG A 128 -13.35 -15.02 -1.35
CA ARG A 128 -14.20 -14.07 -0.62
C ARG A 128 -13.74 -12.63 -0.80
N LEU A 129 -12.57 -12.41 -1.38
CA LEU A 129 -12.02 -11.07 -1.61
C LEU A 129 -12.78 -10.38 -2.74
N ALA A 130 -13.47 -9.29 -2.42
CA ALA A 130 -14.17 -8.46 -3.39
C ALA A 130 -13.28 -7.36 -3.94
N ALA A 131 -12.54 -6.67 -3.06
CA ALA A 131 -11.61 -5.62 -3.43
C ALA A 131 -10.54 -5.42 -2.34
N SER A 132 -9.46 -4.71 -2.69
CA SER A 132 -8.41 -4.33 -1.75
C SER A 132 -7.84 -2.96 -2.07
N PHE A 133 -7.46 -2.21 -1.03
CA PHE A 133 -6.76 -0.95 -1.17
C PHE A 133 -5.66 -0.86 -0.11
N PHE A 134 -4.43 -0.72 -0.59
CA PHE A 134 -3.24 -0.60 0.26
C PHE A 134 -2.69 0.82 0.16
N PHE A 135 -2.92 1.62 1.19
CA PHE A 135 -2.37 2.96 1.29
C PHE A 135 -0.84 2.94 1.35
N SER A 136 -0.21 4.03 0.93
CA SER A 136 1.22 4.23 1.06
C SER A 136 1.52 5.71 1.16
N ARG A 137 2.08 6.14 2.29
CA ARG A 137 2.43 7.55 2.54
C ARG A 137 3.41 8.11 1.51
N ALA A 138 4.31 7.26 1.03
CA ALA A 138 5.33 7.64 0.05
C ALA A 138 4.80 7.79 -1.39
N ASP A 139 3.60 7.27 -1.69
CA ASP A 139 3.01 7.29 -3.02
C ASP A 139 1.86 8.28 -3.08
N LEU A 140 2.02 9.36 -3.84
CA LEU A 140 1.04 10.44 -3.94
C LEU A 140 -0.33 10.00 -4.46
N THR A 141 -0.40 8.89 -5.18
CA THR A 141 -1.67 8.33 -5.67
C THR A 141 -2.36 7.46 -4.63
N ARG A 142 -1.60 6.84 -3.71
CA ARG A 142 -2.08 5.93 -2.67
C ARG A 142 -2.16 6.55 -1.27
N ASN A 143 -1.80 7.83 -1.11
CA ASN A 143 -1.79 8.48 0.20
C ASN A 143 -3.01 9.38 0.46
N ASN A 144 -4.02 9.33 -0.41
CA ASN A 144 -5.24 10.13 -0.29
C ASN A 144 -6.47 9.32 -0.75
N LEU A 145 -7.66 9.84 -0.48
CA LEU A 145 -8.94 9.17 -0.78
C LEU A 145 -9.57 9.55 -2.11
N SER A 146 -8.98 10.46 -2.88
CA SER A 146 -9.64 11.01 -4.08
C SER A 146 -10.07 9.93 -5.08
N LEU A 147 -9.30 8.87 -5.24
CA LEU A 147 -9.58 7.76 -6.14
C LEU A 147 -9.89 6.44 -5.40
N PHE A 148 -10.19 6.49 -4.10
CA PHE A 148 -10.43 5.29 -3.30
C PHE A 148 -11.66 4.53 -3.78
N PHE A 149 -12.83 5.18 -3.82
CA PHE A 149 -14.07 4.50 -4.18
C PHE A 149 -14.14 4.16 -5.67
N THR A 150 -13.53 4.96 -6.55
CA THR A 150 -13.40 4.61 -7.97
C THR A 150 -12.54 3.37 -8.16
N THR A 151 -11.44 3.23 -7.41
CA THR A 151 -10.59 2.04 -7.42
C THR A 151 -11.33 0.80 -6.92
N ILE A 152 -12.08 0.91 -5.81
CA ILE A 152 -12.92 -0.18 -5.31
C ILE A 152 -14.00 -0.55 -6.33
N ALA A 153 -14.74 0.42 -6.87
CA ALA A 153 -15.79 0.19 -7.86
C ALA A 153 -15.24 -0.50 -9.13
N HIS A 154 -14.05 -0.12 -9.58
CA HIS A 154 -13.40 -0.78 -10.71
C HIS A 154 -13.08 -2.26 -10.42
N GLN A 155 -12.52 -2.56 -9.23
CA GLN A 155 -12.25 -3.94 -8.84
C GLN A 155 -13.55 -4.77 -8.77
N LEU A 156 -14.64 -4.20 -8.26
CA LEU A 156 -15.95 -4.86 -8.24
C LEU A 156 -16.48 -5.10 -9.67
N ALA A 157 -16.37 -4.11 -10.55
CA ALA A 157 -16.86 -4.18 -11.92
C ALA A 157 -16.07 -5.15 -12.82
N THR A 158 -14.78 -5.35 -12.53
CA THR A 158 -13.87 -6.22 -13.30
C THR A 158 -13.65 -7.59 -12.64
N SER A 159 -14.18 -7.80 -11.45
CA SER A 159 -14.09 -9.06 -10.71
C SER A 159 -14.70 -10.22 -11.51
N PRO A 160 -14.06 -11.41 -11.56
CA PRO A 160 -14.61 -12.58 -12.23
C PRO A 160 -16.00 -12.99 -11.75
N LEU A 161 -16.30 -12.77 -10.46
CA LEU A 161 -17.56 -13.21 -9.84
C LEU A 161 -18.58 -12.07 -9.69
N LEU A 162 -18.12 -10.85 -9.38
CA LEU A 162 -18.99 -9.70 -9.18
C LEU A 162 -19.21 -8.89 -10.47
N GLY A 163 -18.23 -8.86 -11.37
CA GLY A 163 -18.28 -8.08 -12.61
C GLY A 163 -19.50 -8.41 -13.48
N PRO A 164 -19.84 -9.69 -13.73
CA PRO A 164 -21.04 -10.04 -14.47
C PRO A 164 -22.35 -9.53 -13.85
N LEU A 165 -22.36 -9.27 -12.55
CA LEU A 165 -23.53 -8.84 -11.79
C LEU A 165 -23.58 -7.32 -11.59
N LEU A 166 -22.45 -6.70 -11.19
CA LEU A 166 -22.36 -5.29 -10.81
C LEU A 166 -21.86 -4.38 -11.92
N GLY A 167 -20.99 -4.90 -12.82
CA GLY A 167 -20.27 -4.10 -13.81
C GLY A 167 -21.19 -3.26 -14.68
N ARG A 168 -22.31 -3.84 -15.12
CA ARG A 168 -23.31 -3.12 -15.94
C ARG A 168 -23.96 -1.95 -15.17
N TYR A 169 -24.25 -2.10 -13.88
CA TYR A 169 -24.87 -1.03 -13.09
C TYR A 169 -23.90 0.10 -12.80
N ILE A 170 -22.63 -0.25 -12.53
CA ILE A 170 -21.54 0.72 -12.37
C ILE A 170 -21.31 1.48 -13.66
N ASP A 171 -21.27 0.80 -14.82
CA ASP A 171 -21.15 1.41 -16.15
C ASP A 171 -22.27 2.43 -16.42
N ILE A 172 -23.52 2.04 -16.15
CA ILE A 172 -24.69 2.91 -16.31
C ILE A 172 -24.60 4.13 -15.38
N ALA A 173 -24.21 3.97 -14.13
CA ALA A 173 -24.09 5.05 -13.17
C ALA A 173 -23.10 6.12 -13.67
N ILE A 174 -21.95 5.70 -14.21
CA ILE A 174 -20.93 6.61 -14.74
C ILE A 174 -21.39 7.27 -16.03
N ARG A 175 -22.02 6.52 -16.95
CA ARG A 175 -22.56 7.10 -18.20
C ARG A 175 -23.61 8.18 -17.94
N ARG A 176 -24.46 7.99 -16.94
CA ARG A 176 -25.48 8.98 -16.52
C ARG A 176 -24.85 10.22 -15.88
N LYS A 177 -23.72 10.08 -15.16
CA LYS A 177 -23.08 11.18 -14.46
C LYS A 177 -21.56 11.05 -14.55
N ARG A 178 -20.98 11.44 -15.68
CA ARG A 178 -19.53 11.28 -15.96
C ARG A 178 -18.62 11.91 -14.91
N ASN A 179 -19.02 13.02 -14.33
CA ASN A 179 -18.27 13.70 -13.28
C ASN A 179 -18.37 13.02 -11.91
N ILE A 180 -19.06 11.87 -11.79
CA ILE A 180 -19.16 11.13 -10.53
C ILE A 180 -17.79 10.70 -10.01
N VAL A 181 -16.84 10.40 -10.89
CA VAL A 181 -15.46 10.02 -10.54
C VAL A 181 -14.69 11.14 -9.81
N HIS A 182 -15.16 12.38 -9.91
CA HIS A 182 -14.61 13.56 -9.22
C HIS A 182 -15.58 14.14 -8.17
N ALA A 183 -16.68 13.46 -7.88
CA ALA A 183 -17.65 13.92 -6.90
C ALA A 183 -17.16 13.71 -5.46
N ALA A 184 -17.93 14.20 -4.50
CA ALA A 184 -17.67 13.94 -3.09
C ALA A 184 -17.66 12.45 -2.78
N LEU A 185 -16.84 12.02 -1.81
CA LEU A 185 -16.64 10.60 -1.45
C LEU A 185 -17.95 9.87 -1.15
N GLU A 186 -18.87 10.54 -0.44
CA GLU A 186 -20.20 9.99 -0.12
C GLU A 186 -21.01 9.72 -1.39
N GLN A 187 -20.93 10.62 -2.37
CA GLN A 187 -21.62 10.44 -3.66
C GLN A 187 -20.98 9.33 -4.49
N GLN A 188 -19.66 9.27 -4.56
CA GLN A 188 -18.96 8.17 -5.22
C GLN A 188 -19.34 6.82 -4.58
N PHE A 189 -19.33 6.74 -3.26
CA PHE A 189 -19.72 5.53 -2.55
C PHE A 189 -21.16 5.14 -2.83
N GLN A 190 -22.10 6.08 -2.74
CA GLN A 190 -23.52 5.83 -2.98
C GLN A 190 -23.80 5.38 -4.41
N GLU A 191 -23.28 6.12 -5.41
CA GLU A 191 -23.62 5.89 -6.83
C GLU A 191 -22.83 4.73 -7.45
N LEU A 192 -21.56 4.54 -7.07
CA LEU A 192 -20.70 3.54 -7.69
C LEU A 192 -20.69 2.20 -6.98
N ILE A 193 -21.12 2.16 -5.70
CA ILE A 193 -21.05 0.94 -4.89
C ILE A 193 -22.41 0.58 -4.30
N VAL A 194 -23.03 1.45 -3.51
CA VAL A 194 -24.27 1.12 -2.79
C VAL A 194 -25.44 0.88 -3.76
N ASN A 195 -25.69 1.82 -4.66
CA ASN A 195 -26.79 1.69 -5.63
C ASN A 195 -26.65 0.46 -6.53
N PRO A 196 -25.48 0.17 -7.16
CA PRO A 196 -25.27 -1.08 -7.89
C PRO A 196 -25.51 -2.35 -7.07
N CYS A 197 -25.12 -2.35 -5.78
CA CYS A 197 -25.34 -3.49 -4.90
C CYS A 197 -26.84 -3.68 -4.57
N ALA A 198 -27.61 -2.62 -4.45
CA ALA A 198 -29.04 -2.67 -4.17
C ALA A 198 -29.87 -3.25 -5.33
N GLU A 199 -29.32 -3.26 -6.54
CA GLU A 199 -29.95 -3.91 -7.70
C GLU A 199 -29.92 -5.45 -7.63
N LEU A 200 -29.11 -6.01 -6.73
CA LEU A 200 -29.01 -7.46 -6.53
C LEU A 200 -29.91 -7.93 -5.39
N PRO A 201 -30.76 -8.96 -5.60
CA PRO A 201 -31.52 -9.57 -4.53
C PRO A 201 -30.64 -10.03 -3.37
N PRO A 202 -31.06 -9.88 -2.11
CA PRO A 202 -30.26 -10.27 -0.93
C PRO A 202 -29.77 -11.72 -0.96
N ASP A 203 -30.55 -12.65 -1.52
CA ASP A 203 -30.18 -14.05 -1.62
C ASP A 203 -28.99 -14.31 -2.54
N ASN A 204 -28.72 -13.46 -3.51
CA ASN A 204 -27.60 -13.60 -4.42
C ASN A 204 -26.24 -13.41 -3.71
N TRP A 205 -26.22 -12.69 -2.58
CA TRP A 205 -24.99 -12.38 -1.85
C TRP A 205 -24.41 -13.55 -1.04
N LYS A 206 -25.15 -14.65 -0.85
CA LYS A 206 -24.73 -15.78 0.02
C LYS A 206 -23.40 -16.40 -0.40
N ASN A 207 -23.13 -16.49 -1.71
CA ASN A 207 -21.93 -17.14 -2.24
C ASN A 207 -20.97 -16.17 -2.97
N LEU A 208 -21.26 -14.87 -2.95
CA LEU A 208 -20.44 -13.88 -3.60
C LEU A 208 -19.29 -13.40 -2.69
N PRO A 209 -18.20 -12.90 -3.29
CA PRO A 209 -17.12 -12.24 -2.55
C PRO A 209 -17.65 -11.00 -1.82
N ARG A 210 -17.39 -10.91 -0.50
CA ARG A 210 -17.88 -9.79 0.31
C ARG A 210 -16.79 -9.09 1.12
N LEU A 211 -15.53 -9.54 1.04
CA LEU A 211 -14.45 -8.97 1.80
C LEU A 211 -13.79 -7.81 1.04
N ILE A 212 -13.76 -6.64 1.65
CA ILE A 212 -12.94 -5.50 1.22
C ILE A 212 -11.81 -5.32 2.24
N ILE A 213 -10.57 -5.30 1.77
CA ILE A 213 -9.39 -5.10 2.61
C ILE A 213 -8.86 -3.68 2.43
N ILE A 214 -8.67 -2.97 3.55
CA ILE A 214 -8.10 -1.62 3.60
C ILE A 214 -6.87 -1.65 4.50
N ASP A 215 -5.69 -1.58 3.91
CA ASP A 215 -4.43 -1.58 4.66
C ASP A 215 -3.81 -0.20 4.70
N GLY A 216 -3.24 0.16 5.86
CA GLY A 216 -2.47 1.38 6.03
C GLY A 216 -3.31 2.65 6.08
N LEU A 217 -4.52 2.63 6.65
CA LEU A 217 -5.38 3.83 6.74
C LEU A 217 -4.68 5.04 7.38
N ASP A 218 -3.76 4.81 8.32
CA ASP A 218 -2.90 5.83 8.92
C ASP A 218 -1.88 6.46 7.94
N GLU A 219 -1.69 5.86 6.78
CA GLU A 219 -0.82 6.36 5.72
C GLU A 219 -1.53 7.35 4.78
N CYS A 220 -2.85 7.49 4.89
CA CYS A 220 -3.59 8.58 4.27
C CYS A 220 -3.17 9.91 4.91
N VAL A 221 -2.62 10.83 4.12
CA VAL A 221 -2.03 12.08 4.65
C VAL A 221 -3.07 13.10 5.12
N ASP A 222 -4.28 13.07 4.57
CA ASP A 222 -5.37 13.92 5.04
C ASP A 222 -6.13 13.23 6.18
N ILE A 223 -5.91 13.75 7.37
CA ILE A 223 -6.49 13.23 8.61
C ILE A 223 -8.02 13.33 8.63
N ALA A 224 -8.58 14.42 8.09
CA ALA A 224 -10.03 14.58 7.99
C ALA A 224 -10.66 13.51 7.08
N SER A 225 -9.97 13.13 6.04
CA SER A 225 -10.36 12.05 5.13
C SER A 225 -10.38 10.68 5.82
N GLN A 226 -9.48 10.40 6.77
CA GLN A 226 -9.49 9.14 7.53
C GLN A 226 -10.80 8.99 8.32
N GLU A 227 -11.18 10.02 9.09
CA GLU A 227 -12.43 10.04 9.87
C GLU A 227 -13.65 9.96 8.95
N ARG A 228 -13.61 10.66 7.81
CA ARG A 228 -14.68 10.67 6.81
C ARG A 228 -14.91 9.29 6.20
N LEU A 229 -13.84 8.56 5.82
CA LEU A 229 -13.95 7.18 5.32
C LEU A 229 -14.59 6.26 6.36
N LEU A 230 -14.13 6.33 7.62
CA LEU A 230 -14.68 5.52 8.70
C LEU A 230 -16.15 5.85 8.95
N SER A 231 -16.55 7.12 8.85
CA SER A 231 -17.95 7.54 8.97
C SER A 231 -18.82 6.98 7.83
N ILE A 232 -18.35 7.04 6.58
CA ILE A 232 -19.06 6.49 5.43
C ILE A 232 -19.28 4.97 5.61
N ILE A 233 -18.22 4.23 5.97
CA ILE A 233 -18.29 2.78 6.18
C ILE A 233 -19.25 2.44 7.34
N ARG A 234 -19.15 3.16 8.47
CA ARG A 234 -20.04 2.97 9.61
C ARG A 234 -21.51 3.17 9.22
N GLN A 235 -21.81 4.29 8.57
CA GLN A 235 -23.18 4.63 8.16
C GLN A 235 -23.76 3.59 7.19
N SER A 236 -22.93 3.05 6.29
CA SER A 236 -23.39 2.01 5.38
C SER A 236 -23.80 0.71 6.08
N LYS A 237 -23.30 0.48 7.29
CA LYS A 237 -23.62 -0.72 8.08
C LYS A 237 -24.76 -0.53 9.05
N THR A 238 -25.05 0.71 9.43
CA THR A 238 -26.08 1.01 10.45
C THR A 238 -27.36 1.59 9.87
N ASN A 239 -27.30 2.29 8.72
CA ASN A 239 -28.40 3.10 8.20
C ASN A 239 -28.98 2.58 6.87
N THR A 240 -28.60 1.39 6.42
CA THR A 240 -29.10 0.82 5.15
C THR A 240 -30.05 -0.36 5.38
N ASP A 241 -31.15 -0.37 4.63
CA ASP A 241 -32.10 -1.48 4.54
C ASP A 241 -32.35 -1.79 3.06
N PRO A 242 -31.92 -2.94 2.53
CA PRO A 242 -31.19 -4.04 3.20
C PRO A 242 -29.76 -3.64 3.62
N PRO A 243 -29.17 -4.36 4.60
CA PRO A 243 -27.81 -4.11 5.06
C PRO A 243 -26.78 -4.18 3.92
N PHE A 244 -25.83 -3.24 3.92
CA PHE A 244 -24.76 -3.22 2.92
C PHE A 244 -23.95 -4.53 2.94
N PRO A 245 -23.75 -5.20 1.79
CA PRO A 245 -23.33 -6.61 1.75
C PRO A 245 -21.85 -6.85 2.07
N PHE A 246 -20.97 -5.87 1.90
CA PHE A 246 -19.52 -6.07 2.06
C PHE A 246 -19.06 -6.01 3.51
N ASP A 247 -18.10 -6.85 3.86
CA ASP A 247 -17.37 -6.84 5.12
C ASP A 247 -16.02 -6.14 4.93
N PHE A 248 -15.53 -5.48 5.98
CA PHE A 248 -14.28 -4.72 5.91
C PHE A 248 -13.22 -5.28 6.87
N LEU A 249 -12.06 -5.67 6.33
CA LEU A 249 -10.85 -5.90 7.11
C LEU A 249 -9.97 -4.66 6.99
N MET A 250 -9.79 -3.96 8.10
CA MET A 250 -9.04 -2.70 8.15
C MET A 250 -7.77 -2.87 8.96
N CYS A 251 -6.65 -2.37 8.45
CA CYS A 251 -5.36 -2.40 9.13
C CYS A 251 -4.81 -0.97 9.25
N SER A 252 -4.41 -0.57 10.46
CA SER A 252 -3.81 0.75 10.70
C SER A 252 -2.98 0.79 11.97
N ARG A 253 -2.20 1.85 12.15
CA ARG A 253 -1.74 2.22 13.48
C ARG A 253 -2.92 2.75 14.29
N PRO A 254 -2.90 2.57 15.64
CA PRO A 254 -3.94 3.10 16.50
C PRO A 254 -3.74 4.60 16.79
N GLU A 255 -3.62 5.40 15.71
CA GLU A 255 -3.52 6.85 15.81
C GLU A 255 -4.74 7.41 16.58
N PRO A 256 -4.58 8.45 17.42
CA PRO A 256 -5.65 8.92 18.31
C PRO A 256 -6.98 9.15 17.59
N ARG A 257 -6.96 9.71 16.39
CA ARG A 257 -8.19 9.99 15.62
C ARG A 257 -8.86 8.74 15.09
N ILE A 258 -8.07 7.79 14.56
CA ILE A 258 -8.61 6.50 14.10
C ILE A 258 -9.22 5.73 15.28
N ARG A 259 -8.52 5.72 16.43
CA ARG A 259 -9.02 5.09 17.65
C ARG A 259 -10.33 5.75 18.12
N ASN A 260 -10.36 7.09 18.14
CA ASN A 260 -11.57 7.82 18.52
C ASN A 260 -12.73 7.57 17.55
N ALA A 261 -12.48 7.51 16.24
CA ALA A 261 -13.51 7.18 15.27
C ALA A 261 -14.10 5.79 15.50
N PHE A 262 -13.28 4.76 15.75
CA PHE A 262 -13.74 3.41 16.08
C PHE A 262 -14.42 3.31 17.47
N SER A 263 -14.20 4.27 18.37
CA SER A 263 -14.87 4.32 19.67
C SER A 263 -16.33 4.85 19.59
N HIS A 264 -16.81 5.24 18.40
CA HIS A 264 -18.19 5.68 18.23
C HIS A 264 -19.17 4.54 18.57
N PRO A 265 -20.29 4.81 19.31
CA PRO A 265 -21.22 3.77 19.77
C PRO A 265 -21.74 2.83 18.68
N ASP A 266 -21.98 3.33 17.47
CA ASP A 266 -22.48 2.53 16.36
C ASP A 266 -21.48 1.44 15.91
N PHE A 267 -20.20 1.58 16.19
CA PHE A 267 -19.23 0.53 15.91
C PHE A 267 -19.33 -0.66 16.87
N HIS A 268 -19.85 -0.48 18.11
CA HIS A 268 -19.80 -1.52 19.14
C HIS A 268 -20.45 -2.85 18.71
N SER A 269 -21.50 -2.78 17.90
CA SER A 269 -22.22 -3.98 17.44
C SER A 269 -21.69 -4.59 16.13
N ILE A 270 -20.87 -3.85 15.37
CA ILE A 270 -20.43 -4.22 14.03
C ILE A 270 -18.93 -4.42 13.91
N LEU A 271 -18.15 -4.15 14.98
CA LEU A 271 -16.69 -4.13 14.98
C LEU A 271 -16.11 -5.26 15.85
N ASP A 272 -15.21 -6.05 15.27
CA ASP A 272 -14.21 -6.82 15.99
C ASP A 272 -12.84 -6.15 15.86
N CYS A 273 -11.97 -6.29 16.86
CA CYS A 273 -10.62 -5.72 16.78
C CYS A 273 -9.57 -6.62 17.44
N ASN A 274 -8.31 -6.43 17.01
CA ASN A 274 -7.18 -7.15 17.57
C ASN A 274 -5.90 -6.30 17.54
N ASP A 275 -5.20 -6.22 18.68
CA ASP A 275 -3.85 -5.65 18.75
C ASP A 275 -2.82 -6.70 18.33
N LEU A 276 -2.10 -6.41 17.26
CA LEU A 276 -1.07 -7.31 16.74
C LEU A 276 0.24 -7.22 17.54
N GLY A 277 0.47 -6.13 18.27
CA GLY A 277 1.66 -5.90 19.07
C GLY A 277 1.67 -6.66 20.39
N GLU A 278 0.51 -6.74 21.06
CA GLU A 278 0.36 -7.37 22.37
C GLU A 278 0.24 -8.90 22.32
N SER A 279 0.20 -9.50 21.12
CA SER A 279 0.04 -10.95 21.02
C SER A 279 1.27 -11.69 21.54
N PHE A 280 1.08 -12.56 22.52
CA PHE A 280 2.10 -13.47 23.09
C PHE A 280 2.83 -14.32 22.02
N GLU A 281 2.23 -14.46 20.84
CA GLU A 281 2.82 -15.17 19.71
C GLU A 281 3.96 -14.40 19.04
N SER A 282 3.98 -13.06 19.11
CA SER A 282 4.96 -12.26 18.38
C SER A 282 6.40 -12.65 18.71
N GLY A 283 6.70 -12.87 19.98
CA GLY A 283 8.04 -13.30 20.41
C GLY A 283 8.42 -14.70 19.89
N ARG A 284 7.50 -15.67 19.97
CA ARG A 284 7.74 -17.03 19.43
C ARG A 284 7.88 -17.03 17.92
N ASP A 285 7.07 -16.26 17.24
CA ASP A 285 7.10 -16.12 15.79
C ASP A 285 8.40 -15.49 15.31
N ILE A 286 8.85 -14.40 15.98
CA ILE A 286 10.14 -13.76 15.71
C ILE A 286 11.28 -14.74 15.99
N ALA A 287 11.25 -15.48 17.07
CA ALA A 287 12.29 -16.49 17.37
C ALA A 287 12.35 -17.58 16.28
N SER A 288 11.18 -18.08 15.85
CA SER A 288 11.09 -19.07 14.77
C SER A 288 11.62 -18.52 13.44
N TYR A 289 11.26 -17.28 13.12
CA TYR A 289 11.73 -16.58 11.93
C TYR A 289 13.25 -16.42 11.95
N LEU A 290 13.80 -15.88 13.04
CA LEU A 290 15.25 -15.70 13.21
C LEU A 290 16.01 -17.03 13.08
N ARG A 291 15.59 -18.10 13.76
CA ARG A 291 16.28 -19.40 13.67
C ARG A 291 16.36 -19.93 12.23
N LYS A 292 15.25 -19.89 11.51
CA LYS A 292 15.20 -20.37 10.13
C LYS A 292 16.07 -19.52 9.19
N GLU A 293 16.00 -18.21 9.33
CA GLU A 293 16.77 -17.31 8.45
C GLU A 293 18.25 -17.30 8.77
N PHE A 294 18.66 -17.37 10.05
CA PHE A 294 20.06 -17.56 10.40
C PHE A 294 20.62 -18.91 9.85
N GLY A 295 19.80 -19.95 9.86
CA GLY A 295 20.15 -21.21 9.20
C GLY A 295 20.38 -21.06 7.69
N ARG A 296 19.54 -20.26 7.00
CA ARG A 296 19.73 -19.96 5.58
C ARG A 296 20.97 -19.09 5.32
N ILE A 297 21.22 -18.07 6.14
CA ILE A 297 22.42 -17.24 6.06
C ILE A 297 23.66 -18.14 6.19
N ARG A 298 23.71 -19.01 7.18
CA ARG A 298 24.82 -19.95 7.35
C ARG A 298 25.03 -20.84 6.14
N GLN A 299 23.97 -21.36 5.54
CA GLN A 299 24.05 -22.16 4.30
C GLN A 299 24.55 -21.35 3.11
N GLY A 300 24.02 -20.13 2.92
CA GLY A 300 24.43 -19.22 1.86
C GLY A 300 25.90 -18.81 1.95
N HIS A 301 26.41 -18.65 3.17
CA HIS A 301 27.80 -18.32 3.47
C HIS A 301 28.66 -19.57 3.78
N GLY A 302 28.34 -20.73 3.22
CA GLY A 302 28.92 -22.03 3.59
C GLY A 302 30.45 -22.09 3.59
N ARG A 303 31.13 -21.33 2.70
CA ARG A 303 32.60 -21.28 2.65
C ARG A 303 33.20 -20.48 3.82
N THR A 304 32.66 -19.30 4.10
CA THR A 304 33.17 -18.40 5.14
C THR A 304 32.75 -18.84 6.53
N MET A 305 31.66 -19.59 6.64
CA MET A 305 31.10 -20.09 7.90
C MET A 305 31.32 -21.59 8.14
N ALA A 306 32.21 -22.26 7.38
CA ALA A 306 32.47 -23.69 7.52
C ALA A 306 32.96 -24.10 8.92
N HIS A 307 33.58 -23.19 9.66
CA HIS A 307 34.08 -23.39 11.01
C HIS A 307 33.02 -23.13 12.10
N VAL A 308 31.83 -22.60 11.72
CA VAL A 308 30.75 -22.23 12.63
C VAL A 308 29.79 -23.40 12.82
N GLY A 309 29.46 -23.71 14.09
CA GLY A 309 28.54 -24.81 14.44
C GLY A 309 27.14 -24.67 13.82
N PRO A 310 26.39 -25.80 13.73
CA PRO A 310 25.06 -25.81 13.11
C PRO A 310 24.03 -24.97 13.87
N ASP A 311 24.21 -24.80 15.16
CA ASP A 311 23.27 -24.09 16.05
C ASP A 311 23.52 -22.56 16.11
N TRP A 312 24.43 -22.05 15.25
CA TRP A 312 24.67 -20.60 15.18
C TRP A 312 23.38 -19.84 14.83
N PRO A 313 23.12 -18.68 15.49
CA PRO A 313 23.95 -17.96 16.46
C PRO A 313 23.77 -18.43 17.93
N GLY A 314 22.99 -19.45 18.17
CA GLY A 314 22.65 -19.98 19.50
C GLY A 314 21.39 -19.36 20.09
N ASP A 315 20.70 -20.13 20.95
CA ASP A 315 19.41 -19.73 21.51
C ASP A 315 19.50 -18.47 22.38
N GLY A 316 20.58 -18.24 23.09
CA GLY A 316 20.77 -17.05 23.92
C GLY A 316 20.75 -15.77 23.09
N ILE A 317 21.41 -15.76 21.92
CA ILE A 317 21.43 -14.62 21.00
C ILE A 317 20.06 -14.44 20.35
N ILE A 318 19.39 -15.53 19.97
CA ILE A 318 18.02 -15.46 19.44
C ILE A 318 17.09 -14.78 20.46
N GLN A 319 17.15 -15.18 21.75
CA GLN A 319 16.31 -14.57 22.78
C GLN A 319 16.64 -13.09 23.01
N GLN A 320 17.91 -12.71 22.97
CA GLN A 320 18.31 -11.31 23.07
C GLN A 320 17.75 -10.47 21.90
N LEU A 321 17.80 -10.97 20.66
CA LEU A 321 17.24 -10.30 19.50
C LEU A 321 15.71 -10.21 19.56
N VAL A 322 15.03 -11.24 20.08
CA VAL A 322 13.57 -11.25 20.31
C VAL A 322 13.17 -10.19 21.33
N GLN A 323 13.91 -10.05 22.42
CA GLN A 323 13.67 -9.01 23.42
C GLN A 323 13.82 -7.62 22.82
N ARG A 324 14.90 -7.37 22.08
CA ARG A 324 15.14 -6.09 21.40
C ARG A 324 14.09 -5.77 20.31
N ALA A 325 13.56 -6.79 19.65
CA ALA A 325 12.53 -6.62 18.63
C ALA A 325 11.21 -6.10 19.22
N CYS A 326 10.91 -6.27 20.50
CA CYS A 326 9.68 -5.79 21.15
C CYS A 326 8.40 -6.09 20.33
N GLY A 327 8.30 -7.28 19.74
CA GLY A 327 7.18 -7.66 18.86
C GLY A 327 7.23 -7.13 17.43
N GLN A 328 8.23 -6.34 17.08
CA GLN A 328 8.40 -5.75 15.75
C GLN A 328 9.19 -6.68 14.83
N PHE A 329 8.51 -7.27 13.85
CA PHE A 329 9.16 -8.09 12.82
C PHE A 329 10.18 -7.33 11.99
N ILE A 330 9.97 -6.01 11.81
CA ILE A 330 10.89 -5.18 11.03
C ILE A 330 12.29 -5.16 11.64
N TYR A 331 12.43 -5.16 12.99
CA TYR A 331 13.72 -5.24 13.65
C TYR A 331 14.45 -6.53 13.25
N ALA A 332 13.78 -7.67 13.41
CA ALA A 332 14.34 -8.97 13.06
C ALA A 332 14.70 -9.08 11.59
N ALA A 333 13.83 -8.59 10.70
CA ALA A 333 14.08 -8.58 9.26
C ALA A 333 15.29 -7.70 8.88
N THR A 334 15.44 -6.55 9.52
CA THR A 334 16.58 -5.64 9.30
C THR A 334 17.89 -6.26 9.79
N VAL A 335 17.88 -6.86 10.98
CA VAL A 335 19.05 -7.62 11.49
C VAL A 335 19.46 -8.73 10.51
N LEU A 336 18.51 -9.53 10.05
CA LEU A 336 18.81 -10.62 9.12
C LEU A 336 19.32 -10.14 7.77
N LYS A 337 18.78 -9.06 7.23
CA LYS A 337 19.28 -8.45 5.98
C LYS A 337 20.70 -7.94 6.15
N TYR A 338 20.99 -7.29 7.27
CA TYR A 338 22.33 -6.77 7.57
C TYR A 338 23.33 -7.89 7.76
N VAL A 339 23.01 -8.90 8.59
CA VAL A 339 23.88 -10.03 8.87
C VAL A 339 24.08 -10.94 7.65
N GLY A 340 23.07 -11.06 6.81
CA GLY A 340 23.12 -11.89 5.60
C GLY A 340 23.74 -11.21 4.37
N ASP A 341 24.26 -9.98 4.50
CA ASP A 341 24.90 -9.28 3.38
C ASP A 341 26.18 -10.01 2.95
N TYR A 342 26.27 -10.34 1.66
CA TYR A 342 27.41 -11.09 1.08
C TYR A 342 28.74 -10.36 1.12
N HIS A 343 28.77 -9.07 1.42
CA HIS A 343 29.97 -8.23 1.47
C HIS A 343 30.64 -8.21 2.85
N GLY A 344 30.05 -8.89 3.84
CA GLY A 344 30.61 -8.99 5.18
C GLY A 344 30.61 -10.43 5.70
N LEU A 345 31.29 -10.63 6.82
CA LEU A 345 31.23 -11.89 7.55
C LEU A 345 30.02 -11.89 8.49
N PRO A 346 29.07 -12.84 8.37
CA PRO A 346 27.87 -12.86 9.18
C PRO A 346 28.14 -12.83 10.69
N THR A 347 29.24 -13.46 11.13
CA THR A 347 29.64 -13.47 12.55
C THR A 347 30.04 -12.09 13.04
N GLU A 348 30.84 -11.36 12.26
CA GLU A 348 31.27 -10.00 12.61
C GLU A 348 30.11 -9.00 12.56
N GLN A 349 29.26 -9.10 11.53
CA GLN A 349 28.08 -8.26 11.39
C GLN A 349 27.10 -8.47 12.55
N LEU A 350 26.92 -9.72 12.99
CA LEU A 350 26.09 -10.01 14.16
C LEU A 350 26.69 -9.43 15.44
N GLU A 351 28.00 -9.53 15.63
CA GLU A 351 28.68 -8.93 16.79
C GLU A 351 28.50 -7.41 16.85
N ILE A 352 28.53 -6.72 15.70
CA ILE A 352 28.25 -5.28 15.63
C ILE A 352 26.86 -4.99 16.18
N ILE A 353 25.84 -5.74 15.72
CA ILE A 353 24.46 -5.57 16.20
C ILE A 353 24.35 -5.82 17.71
N LEU A 354 25.00 -6.86 18.20
CA LEU A 354 24.93 -7.23 19.62
C LEU A 354 25.60 -6.20 20.55
N LYS A 355 26.59 -5.45 20.04
CA LYS A 355 27.31 -4.38 20.77
C LYS A 355 26.53 -3.07 20.83
N ILE A 356 25.43 -2.91 20.08
CA ILE A 356 24.57 -1.73 20.18
C ILE A 356 23.95 -1.70 21.57
N THR A 357 24.17 -0.63 22.32
CA THR A 357 23.58 -0.39 23.64
C THR A 357 22.72 0.87 23.57
N VAL A 358 21.54 0.80 24.18
CA VAL A 358 20.63 1.94 24.30
C VAL A 358 21.16 2.86 25.42
N PRO A 359 21.47 4.13 25.17
CA PRO A 359 21.76 5.09 26.22
C PRO A 359 20.55 5.31 27.13
N ASP A 360 20.77 5.56 28.41
CA ASP A 360 19.71 5.77 29.41
C ASP A 360 18.83 7.01 29.10
N ASP A 361 19.39 8.00 28.41
CA ASP A 361 18.74 9.25 28.01
C ASP A 361 18.18 9.24 26.59
N PHE A 362 18.16 8.07 25.92
CA PHE A 362 17.67 7.97 24.54
C PHE A 362 16.15 7.94 24.51
N ASP A 363 15.55 9.08 24.17
CA ASP A 363 14.08 9.26 24.09
C ASP A 363 13.52 8.78 22.75
N SER A 364 13.13 7.53 22.69
CA SER A 364 12.45 6.93 21.56
C SER A 364 11.48 5.82 22.01
N PRO A 365 10.31 5.70 21.38
CA PRO A 365 9.40 4.58 21.64
C PRO A 365 9.97 3.23 21.18
N TYR A 366 10.98 3.22 20.30
CA TYR A 366 11.61 2.00 19.75
C TYR A 366 13.14 2.15 19.66
N PRO A 367 13.81 2.30 20.79
CA PRO A 367 15.23 2.68 20.84
C PRO A 367 16.15 1.68 20.12
N ASP A 368 15.93 0.40 20.29
CA ASP A 368 16.73 -0.64 19.62
C ASP A 368 16.62 -0.62 18.11
N LEU A 369 15.43 -0.34 17.57
CA LEU A 369 15.21 -0.21 16.14
C LEU A 369 15.88 1.03 15.58
N ASP A 370 15.73 2.17 16.24
CA ASP A 370 16.33 3.43 15.83
C ASP A 370 17.85 3.36 15.83
N LEU A 371 18.44 2.81 16.88
CA LEU A 371 19.90 2.61 16.97
C LEU A 371 20.41 1.61 15.91
N LEU A 372 19.63 0.59 15.60
CA LEU A 372 19.95 -0.34 14.51
C LEU A 372 20.01 0.42 13.17
N TYR A 373 19.02 1.26 12.87
CA TYR A 373 19.03 2.07 11.65
C TYR A 373 20.18 3.08 11.65
N MET A 374 20.42 3.77 12.76
CA MET A 374 21.55 4.70 12.90
C MET A 374 22.89 4.01 12.67
N GLN A 375 23.08 2.79 13.22
CA GLN A 375 24.29 2.00 13.01
C GLN A 375 24.48 1.66 11.53
N ILE A 376 23.42 1.17 10.85
CA ILE A 376 23.49 0.83 9.43
C ILE A 376 23.77 2.08 8.57
N LEU A 377 23.06 3.17 8.81
CA LEU A 377 23.27 4.43 8.09
C LEU A 377 24.67 5.02 8.32
N SER A 378 25.26 4.81 9.51
CA SER A 378 26.61 5.27 9.84
C SER A 378 27.71 4.63 9.00
N MET A 379 27.42 3.49 8.33
CA MET A 379 28.36 2.82 7.43
C MET A 379 28.54 3.57 6.10
N CYS A 380 27.62 4.48 5.76
CA CYS A 380 27.79 5.33 4.60
C CYS A 380 29.01 6.25 4.77
N LYS A 381 29.91 6.19 3.79
CA LYS A 381 31.16 6.96 3.83
C LYS A 381 30.95 8.46 3.69
N ASP A 382 29.91 8.87 2.98
CA ASP A 382 29.56 10.25 2.69
C ASP A 382 28.22 10.59 3.33
N LYS A 383 28.29 11.06 4.58
CA LYS A 383 27.12 11.34 5.40
C LYS A 383 26.30 12.54 4.91
N GLU A 384 26.98 13.54 4.31
CA GLU A 384 26.32 14.75 3.80
C GLU A 384 25.40 14.38 2.63
N ILE A 385 25.93 13.65 1.64
CA ILE A 385 25.12 13.19 0.51
C ILE A 385 24.01 12.24 0.97
N LEU A 386 24.28 11.38 1.95
CA LEU A 386 23.24 10.51 2.52
C LEU A 386 22.10 11.32 3.10
N LEU A 387 22.40 12.35 3.92
CA LEU A 387 21.39 13.21 4.55
C LEU A 387 20.59 13.98 3.50
N ASP A 388 21.25 14.50 2.47
CA ASP A 388 20.58 15.22 1.38
C ASP A 388 19.64 14.31 0.59
N VAL A 389 20.07 13.08 0.27
CA VAL A 389 19.23 12.08 -0.39
C VAL A 389 18.03 11.71 0.49
N MET A 390 18.27 11.45 1.79
CA MET A 390 17.20 11.12 2.72
C MET A 390 16.21 12.28 2.89
N ALA A 391 16.70 13.54 2.95
CA ALA A 391 15.85 14.71 3.01
C ALA A 391 14.95 14.85 1.79
N HIS A 392 15.45 14.53 0.60
CA HIS A 392 14.67 14.53 -0.65
C HIS A 392 13.65 13.38 -0.71
N LEU A 393 14.01 12.20 -0.19
CA LEU A 393 13.06 11.07 -0.10
C LEU A 393 11.93 11.35 0.90
N LEU A 394 12.20 12.03 1.99
CA LEU A 394 11.22 12.31 3.04
C LEU A 394 10.37 13.56 2.78
N LYS A 395 10.88 14.53 2.02
CA LYS A 395 10.19 15.77 1.65
C LYS A 395 10.41 16.08 0.17
N PRO A 396 9.74 15.41 -0.74
CA PRO A 396 9.80 15.79 -2.15
C PRO A 396 9.29 17.22 -2.29
N GLY A 397 10.19 18.15 -2.65
CA GLY A 397 9.85 19.56 -2.84
C GLY A 397 8.96 19.75 -4.07
N PRO A 398 8.14 20.83 -4.14
CA PRO A 398 7.25 21.12 -5.26
C PRO A 398 7.96 21.49 -6.58
N GLY A 399 9.27 21.35 -6.69
CA GLY A 399 10.07 21.71 -7.86
C GLY A 399 10.81 20.58 -8.54
N ILE A 400 10.76 19.35 -8.01
CA ILE A 400 11.33 18.20 -8.70
C ILE A 400 10.21 17.64 -9.56
N LEU A 401 10.25 17.90 -10.85
CA LEU A 401 9.45 17.24 -11.88
C LEU A 401 9.80 15.74 -11.86
N PHE A 402 9.19 14.99 -10.95
CA PHE A 402 8.92 13.61 -11.21
C PHE A 402 7.90 13.61 -12.34
N ASP A 403 8.33 13.22 -13.53
CA ASP A 403 7.41 12.92 -14.62
C ASP A 403 6.29 12.03 -14.02
N ALA A 404 5.04 12.32 -14.36
CA ALA A 404 3.83 11.67 -13.86
C ALA A 404 3.77 10.14 -14.09
N ARG A 405 4.86 9.51 -14.48
CA ARG A 405 5.08 8.09 -14.73
C ARG A 405 5.91 7.42 -13.64
N HIS A 406 5.61 7.65 -12.36
CA HIS A 406 6.06 6.79 -11.24
C HIS A 406 7.50 6.25 -11.31
N GLU A 407 8.48 7.03 -11.73
CA GLU A 407 9.87 6.59 -11.68
C GLU A 407 10.37 6.71 -10.23
N ALA A 408 10.51 5.56 -9.57
CA ALA A 408 11.22 5.46 -8.30
C ALA A 408 12.58 6.14 -8.43
N MET A 409 13.07 6.80 -7.36
CA MET A 409 14.37 7.47 -7.36
C MET A 409 15.49 6.44 -7.63
N THR A 410 15.90 6.31 -8.87
CA THR A 410 16.96 5.38 -9.29
C THR A 410 18.34 5.96 -8.96
N ALA A 411 19.36 5.12 -8.97
CA ALA A 411 20.75 5.58 -8.82
C ALA A 411 21.11 6.68 -9.83
N PHE A 412 20.57 6.61 -11.04
CA PHE A 412 20.76 7.63 -12.08
C PHE A 412 20.12 8.99 -11.71
N CYS A 413 18.90 8.96 -11.13
CA CYS A 413 18.24 10.17 -10.66
C CYS A 413 19.03 10.84 -9.53
N ILE A 414 19.53 10.04 -8.58
CA ILE A 414 20.38 10.53 -7.49
C ILE A 414 21.67 11.14 -8.04
N GLU A 415 22.33 10.48 -8.97
CA GLU A 415 23.56 11.00 -9.61
C GLU A 415 23.30 12.32 -10.32
N GLY A 416 22.18 12.44 -11.04
CA GLY A 416 21.80 13.68 -11.71
C GLY A 416 21.44 14.82 -10.76
N LEU A 417 20.64 14.55 -9.72
CA LEU A 417 20.18 15.55 -8.76
C LEU A 417 21.32 16.12 -7.92
N PHE A 418 22.25 15.26 -7.50
CA PHE A 418 23.36 15.65 -6.62
C PHE A 418 24.68 15.85 -7.38
N PHE A 419 24.62 15.93 -8.71
CA PHE A 419 25.81 16.11 -9.59
C PHE A 419 26.94 15.12 -9.29
N LEU A 420 26.59 13.86 -8.97
CA LEU A 420 27.54 12.83 -8.65
C LEU A 420 28.12 12.18 -9.93
N PRO A 421 29.37 11.73 -9.91
CA PRO A 421 29.91 10.92 -11.00
C PRO A 421 29.11 9.66 -11.22
N LYS A 422 29.00 9.21 -12.47
CA LYS A 422 28.28 8.00 -12.86
C LYS A 422 28.79 6.77 -12.11
N GLY A 423 27.90 5.99 -11.50
CA GLY A 423 28.21 4.83 -10.66
C GLY A 423 28.51 5.18 -9.20
N LYS A 424 28.57 6.47 -8.84
CA LYS A 424 28.87 6.93 -7.49
C LYS A 424 27.74 6.60 -6.50
N ALA A 425 26.49 6.75 -6.90
CA ALA A 425 25.34 6.45 -6.03
C ALA A 425 25.35 4.97 -5.61
N GLN A 426 25.64 4.05 -6.52
CA GLN A 426 25.73 2.61 -6.19
C GLN A 426 26.81 2.32 -5.17
N THR A 427 28.01 2.94 -5.31
CA THR A 427 29.11 2.75 -4.36
C THR A 427 28.85 3.42 -3.01
N LEU A 428 28.15 4.53 -2.99
CA LEU A 428 27.82 5.29 -1.79
C LEU A 428 26.85 4.55 -0.88
N PHE A 429 25.82 3.93 -1.48
CA PHE A 429 24.75 3.24 -0.76
C PHE A 429 24.98 1.73 -0.68
N PHE A 430 26.15 1.26 -1.05
CA PHE A 430 26.49 -0.15 -1.14
C PHE A 430 26.27 -0.93 0.16
N GLY A 431 26.53 -0.34 1.33
CA GLY A 431 26.32 -1.01 2.62
C GLY A 431 24.92 -0.82 3.22
N LEU A 432 23.99 -0.15 2.50
CA LEU A 432 22.68 0.23 3.04
C LEU A 432 21.49 -0.62 2.53
N HIS A 433 21.76 -1.73 1.82
CA HIS A 433 20.70 -2.58 1.24
C HIS A 433 19.69 -3.15 2.25
N SER A 434 20.08 -3.23 3.52
CA SER A 434 19.19 -3.67 4.60
C SER A 434 18.10 -2.66 4.94
N VAL A 435 18.32 -1.37 4.65
CA VAL A 435 17.41 -0.26 5.01
C VAL A 435 16.99 0.59 3.82
N LEU A 436 17.76 0.60 2.73
CA LEU A 436 17.50 1.42 1.54
C LEU A 436 17.48 0.54 0.30
N VAL A 437 16.39 0.61 -0.45
CA VAL A 437 16.23 -0.06 -1.75
C VAL A 437 16.33 0.99 -2.85
N ILE A 438 17.37 0.91 -3.67
CA ILE A 438 17.52 1.75 -4.86
C ILE A 438 17.20 0.89 -6.07
N PRO A 439 16.12 1.20 -6.80
CA PRO A 439 15.74 0.41 -7.97
C PRO A 439 16.83 0.41 -9.05
N PRO A 440 17.03 -0.70 -9.77
CA PRO A 440 17.90 -0.73 -10.94
C PRO A 440 17.31 0.20 -12.02
N ARG A 441 18.17 0.65 -12.97
CA ARG A 441 17.75 1.48 -14.12
C ARG A 441 16.58 0.82 -14.85
N VAL A 442 15.46 1.53 -14.94
CA VAL A 442 14.45 1.21 -15.94
C VAL A 442 14.96 1.79 -17.26
N PHE A 443 15.34 0.94 -18.21
CA PHE A 443 15.59 1.37 -19.58
C PHE A 443 14.26 1.78 -20.21
N CYS A 444 13.95 3.07 -20.24
CA CYS A 444 13.02 3.58 -21.23
C CYS A 444 13.66 3.36 -22.62
N GLY A 445 13.23 2.30 -23.29
CA GLY A 445 13.54 2.11 -24.70
C GLY A 445 12.94 3.27 -25.49
N LEU A 446 13.79 4.23 -25.85
CA LEU A 446 13.53 5.09 -26.99
C LEU A 446 13.66 4.20 -28.21
N SER A 447 12.54 3.66 -28.69
CA SER A 447 12.44 3.19 -30.08
C SER A 447 12.52 4.40 -30.98
N HIS A 448 13.55 4.45 -31.80
CA HIS A 448 13.72 5.36 -32.93
C HIS A 448 12.56 5.27 -33.93
#